data_7cf9a1c7a33675b71e46d5c174702ed7
#
_entry.id   7cf9a1c7a33675b71e46d5c174702ed7
#
_cell.length_a   1.000
_cell.length_b   1.000
_cell.length_c   1.000
_cell.angle_alpha   90.00
_cell.angle_beta   90.00
_cell.angle_gamma   90.00
#
_symmetry.space_group_name_H-M   'P 1'
#
loop_
_entity.id
_entity.type
_entity.pdbx_description
1 polymer ?
#
loop_
_entity_poly.entity_id
_entity_poly.type
_entity_poly.pdbx_seq_one_letter_code
_entity_poly.pdbx_strand_id
1 'polypeptide(L)'
;MKKLAALLVVVAGLVLGALYVVRSEPPWFERARYPLRYQAIVRGHARNYRLEPALLAAVIYQESKFDANARSSSGAIGLMQLLPATAEGIALHTGGSKFRISDLDNPEINVRYGSWYLRHLLDKYGNEQLALAAYNAGQRNVDTWRAAGKGIQFSETRHYVDRVEHLKKVYRKAYASALGY
;
A
#
# COMPACT_ATOMS: atom_id res chain seq x y z
N MET A 1 6.78 20.29 48.51
CA MET A 1 7.11 18.87 48.28
C MET A 1 5.90 18.06 47.78
N LYS A 2 4.74 18.04 48.47
CA LYS A 2 3.55 17.24 48.04
C LYS A 2 3.03 17.59 46.64
N LYS A 3 3.01 18.86 46.22
CA LYS A 3 2.56 19.27 44.86
C LYS A 3 3.52 18.81 43.78
N LEU A 4 4.82 18.79 44.03
CA LEU A 4 5.84 18.29 43.09
C LEU A 4 5.74 16.75 42.93
N ALA A 5 5.57 16.04 44.04
CA ALA A 5 5.37 14.57 44.00
C ALA A 5 4.08 14.19 43.23
N ALA A 6 2.97 14.93 43.45
CA ALA A 6 1.74 14.69 42.69
C ALA A 6 1.95 14.95 41.18
N LEU A 7 2.65 16.02 40.81
CA LEU A 7 2.96 16.30 39.41
C LEU A 7 3.79 15.20 38.78
N LEU A 8 4.82 14.69 39.49
CA LEU A 8 5.66 13.57 38.97
C LEU A 8 4.87 12.30 38.76
N VAL A 9 3.92 11.97 39.67
CA VAL A 9 3.04 10.80 39.50
C VAL A 9 2.16 10.95 38.25
N VAL A 10 1.58 12.14 38.05
CA VAL A 10 0.74 12.40 36.85
C VAL A 10 1.58 12.30 35.58
N VAL A 11 2.75 12.88 35.53
CA VAL A 11 3.66 12.80 34.36
C VAL A 11 4.08 11.37 34.11
N ALA A 12 4.44 10.60 35.13
CA ALA A 12 4.78 9.20 34.99
C ALA A 12 3.62 8.37 34.45
N GLY A 13 2.39 8.62 34.95
CA GLY A 13 1.17 7.97 34.44
C GLY A 13 0.89 8.28 32.96
N LEU A 14 1.07 9.53 32.53
CA LEU A 14 0.92 9.92 31.13
C LEU A 14 1.96 9.28 30.24
N VAL A 15 3.22 9.22 30.68
CA VAL A 15 4.30 8.56 29.93
C VAL A 15 4.05 7.07 29.81
N LEU A 16 3.67 6.40 30.88
CA LEU A 16 3.36 4.97 30.87
C LEU A 16 2.13 4.68 29.99
N GLY A 17 1.10 5.53 30.05
CA GLY A 17 -0.06 5.42 29.17
C GLY A 17 0.29 5.59 27.68
N ALA A 18 1.13 6.59 27.36
CA ALA A 18 1.62 6.80 26.01
C ALA A 18 2.47 5.60 25.51
N LEU A 19 3.38 5.10 26.35
CA LEU A 19 4.18 3.91 26.03
C LEU A 19 3.31 2.67 25.82
N TYR A 20 2.28 2.49 26.64
CA TYR A 20 1.31 1.41 26.47
C TYR A 20 0.59 1.50 25.13
N VAL A 21 0.08 2.69 24.77
CA VAL A 21 -0.59 2.89 23.46
C VAL A 21 0.34 2.60 22.30
N VAL A 22 1.57 3.12 22.33
CA VAL A 22 2.57 2.88 21.27
C VAL A 22 2.92 1.39 21.16
N ARG A 23 3.01 0.68 22.29
CA ARG A 23 3.40 -0.74 22.31
C ARG A 23 2.25 -1.68 21.96
N SER A 24 1.03 -1.37 22.33
CA SER A 24 -0.15 -2.22 22.09
C SER A 24 -0.80 -1.97 20.73
N GLU A 25 -0.48 -0.84 20.09
CA GLU A 25 -1.02 -0.40 18.79
C GLU A 25 -2.52 -0.69 18.67
N PRO A 26 -3.37 -0.07 19.52
CA PRO A 26 -4.79 -0.33 19.50
C PRO A 26 -5.41 0.12 18.17
N PRO A 27 -6.51 -0.48 17.70
CA PRO A 27 -7.10 -0.19 16.38
C PRO A 27 -7.40 1.29 16.13
N TRP A 28 -7.81 2.03 17.15
CA TRP A 28 -8.07 3.48 17.02
C TRP A 28 -6.79 4.26 16.73
N PHE A 29 -5.65 3.89 17.33
CA PHE A 29 -4.35 4.50 17.09
C PHE A 29 -3.83 4.18 15.68
N GLU A 30 -3.97 2.91 15.25
CA GLU A 30 -3.63 2.49 13.89
C GLU A 30 -4.48 3.24 12.85
N ARG A 31 -5.79 3.42 13.10
CA ARG A 31 -6.69 4.19 12.22
C ARG A 31 -6.30 5.66 12.10
N ALA A 32 -5.87 6.28 13.20
CA ALA A 32 -5.39 7.66 13.18
C ALA A 32 -4.08 7.80 12.39
N ARG A 33 -3.18 6.81 12.50
CA ARG A 33 -1.87 6.81 11.85
C ARG A 33 -1.92 6.37 10.37
N TYR A 34 -2.82 5.44 10.06
CA TYR A 34 -2.96 4.82 8.74
C TYR A 34 -4.42 4.87 8.27
N PRO A 35 -4.93 6.07 7.92
CA PRO A 35 -6.33 6.22 7.54
C PRO A 35 -6.64 5.44 6.25
N LEU A 36 -7.81 4.80 6.21
CA LEU A 36 -8.36 4.18 5.02
C LEU A 36 -9.30 5.17 4.32
N ARG A 37 -9.02 5.45 3.05
CA ARG A 37 -9.88 6.25 2.18
C ARG A 37 -10.34 5.40 0.99
N TYR A 38 -11.31 5.89 0.24
CA TYR A 38 -11.83 5.22 -0.97
C TYR A 38 -12.27 3.76 -0.72
N GLN A 39 -12.88 3.48 0.43
CA GLN A 39 -13.23 2.11 0.87
C GLN A 39 -14.02 1.32 -0.18
N ALA A 40 -15.00 1.95 -0.82
CA ALA A 40 -15.84 1.31 -1.84
C ALA A 40 -15.00 0.89 -3.07
N ILE A 41 -14.10 1.77 -3.52
CA ILE A 41 -13.18 1.51 -4.65
C ILE A 41 -12.24 0.36 -4.30
N VAL A 42 -11.59 0.41 -3.12
CA VAL A 42 -10.69 -0.65 -2.64
C VAL A 42 -11.40 -2.00 -2.59
N ARG A 43 -12.58 -2.08 -1.95
CA ARG A 43 -13.36 -3.33 -1.87
C ARG A 43 -13.80 -3.85 -3.23
N GLY A 44 -14.29 -2.94 -4.09
CA GLY A 44 -14.76 -3.28 -5.43
C GLY A 44 -13.65 -3.91 -6.27
N HIS A 45 -12.50 -3.23 -6.37
CA HIS A 45 -11.37 -3.73 -7.16
C HIS A 45 -10.65 -4.92 -6.53
N ALA A 46 -10.55 -4.99 -5.19
CA ALA A 46 -10.04 -6.18 -4.53
C ALA A 46 -10.85 -7.42 -4.92
N ARG A 47 -12.19 -7.33 -4.90
CA ARG A 47 -13.08 -8.41 -5.33
C ARG A 47 -12.91 -8.74 -6.81
N ASN A 48 -12.95 -7.72 -7.68
CA ASN A 48 -12.88 -7.89 -9.14
C ASN A 48 -11.59 -8.57 -9.59
N TYR A 49 -10.47 -8.26 -8.93
CA TYR A 49 -9.15 -8.79 -9.28
C TYR A 49 -8.68 -9.91 -8.34
N ARG A 50 -9.54 -10.43 -7.47
CA ARG A 50 -9.19 -11.49 -6.49
C ARG A 50 -7.94 -11.14 -5.69
N LEU A 51 -7.87 -9.90 -5.23
CA LEU A 51 -6.85 -9.40 -4.32
C LEU A 51 -7.37 -9.42 -2.89
N GLU A 52 -6.47 -9.59 -1.94
CA GLU A 52 -6.80 -9.33 -0.55
C GLU A 52 -7.04 -7.82 -0.35
N PRO A 53 -8.21 -7.39 0.20
CA PRO A 53 -8.50 -5.97 0.35
C PRO A 53 -7.48 -5.21 1.19
N ALA A 54 -6.92 -5.85 2.24
CA ALA A 54 -5.87 -5.25 3.06
C ALA A 54 -4.56 -5.09 2.30
N LEU A 55 -4.21 -6.01 1.41
CA LEU A 55 -3.04 -5.87 0.54
C LEU A 55 -3.19 -4.69 -0.41
N LEU A 56 -4.35 -4.57 -1.06
CA LEU A 56 -4.62 -3.44 -1.96
C LEU A 56 -4.57 -2.10 -1.22
N ALA A 57 -5.20 -2.00 -0.04
CA ALA A 57 -5.13 -0.81 0.80
C ALA A 57 -3.69 -0.48 1.22
N ALA A 58 -2.89 -1.50 1.58
CA ALA A 58 -1.49 -1.33 1.97
C ALA A 58 -0.63 -0.79 0.82
N VAL A 59 -0.81 -1.32 -0.39
CA VAL A 59 -0.11 -0.82 -1.59
C VAL A 59 -0.51 0.63 -1.86
N ILE A 60 -1.81 0.96 -1.88
CA ILE A 60 -2.27 2.35 -2.11
C ILE A 60 -1.68 3.30 -1.06
N TYR A 61 -1.68 2.90 0.23
CA TYR A 61 -1.11 3.75 1.27
C TYR A 61 0.40 3.91 1.09
N GLN A 62 1.12 2.86 0.76
CA GLN A 62 2.57 2.91 0.54
C GLN A 62 2.92 3.81 -0.64
N GLU A 63 2.15 3.77 -1.72
CA GLU A 63 2.37 4.55 -2.94
C GLU A 63 2.04 6.05 -2.76
N SER A 64 0.90 6.36 -2.18
CA SER A 64 0.37 7.73 -2.18
C SER A 64 -0.18 8.22 -0.84
N LYS A 65 -0.24 7.39 0.21
CA LYS A 65 -1.01 7.66 1.44
C LYS A 65 -2.48 8.02 1.16
N PHE A 66 -3.05 7.43 0.12
CA PHE A 66 -4.37 7.74 -0.42
C PHE A 66 -4.53 9.17 -0.97
N ASP A 67 -3.47 9.78 -1.46
CA ASP A 67 -3.54 11.04 -2.20
C ASP A 67 -3.74 10.74 -3.70
N ALA A 68 -4.94 11.06 -4.21
CA ALA A 68 -5.27 10.86 -5.63
C ALA A 68 -4.48 11.78 -6.57
N ASN A 69 -3.95 12.90 -6.06
CA ASN A 69 -3.17 13.87 -6.83
C ASN A 69 -1.67 13.62 -6.75
N ALA A 70 -1.24 12.55 -6.07
CA ALA A 70 0.18 12.25 -5.91
C ALA A 70 0.90 12.14 -7.26
N ARG A 71 2.08 12.77 -7.33
CA ARG A 71 3.01 12.71 -8.47
C ARG A 71 4.40 12.44 -7.95
N SER A 72 5.09 11.47 -8.52
CA SER A 72 6.51 11.26 -8.22
C SER A 72 7.43 12.03 -9.16
N SER A 73 8.69 12.19 -8.76
CA SER A 73 9.73 12.75 -9.63
C SER A 73 9.97 11.91 -10.90
N SER A 74 9.65 10.61 -10.84
CA SER A 74 9.73 9.69 -11.99
C SER A 74 8.48 9.74 -12.89
N GLY A 75 7.51 10.62 -12.60
CA GLY A 75 6.28 10.77 -13.39
C GLY A 75 5.19 9.75 -13.06
N ALA A 76 5.27 9.02 -11.95
CA ALA A 76 4.19 8.15 -11.51
C ALA A 76 2.98 8.96 -11.02
N ILE A 77 1.76 8.43 -11.21
CA ILE A 77 0.50 9.17 -11.09
C ILE A 77 -0.47 8.45 -10.17
N GLY A 78 -1.06 9.21 -9.23
CA GLY A 78 -2.27 8.91 -8.49
C GLY A 78 -2.12 7.90 -7.37
N LEU A 79 -3.23 7.30 -6.95
CA LEU A 79 -3.34 6.45 -5.76
C LEU A 79 -2.36 5.27 -5.73
N MET A 80 -2.14 4.63 -6.86
CA MET A 80 -1.26 3.46 -7.01
C MET A 80 0.03 3.76 -7.77
N GLN A 81 0.36 5.06 -7.96
CA GLN A 81 1.60 5.55 -8.57
C GLN A 81 1.97 4.81 -9.86
N LEU A 82 1.03 4.80 -10.81
CA LEU A 82 1.26 4.17 -12.10
C LEU A 82 2.11 5.07 -13.01
N LEU A 83 3.16 4.53 -13.58
CA LEU A 83 3.89 5.17 -14.66
C LEU A 83 3.02 5.19 -15.94
N PRO A 84 3.05 6.27 -16.73
CA PRO A 84 2.32 6.36 -18.00
C PRO A 84 2.52 5.13 -18.90
N ALA A 85 3.76 4.72 -19.14
CA ALA A 85 4.06 3.58 -19.98
C ALA A 85 3.48 2.25 -19.44
N THR A 86 3.44 2.09 -18.10
CA THR A 86 2.80 0.92 -17.47
C THR A 86 1.29 0.96 -17.71
N ALA A 87 0.66 2.11 -17.54
CA ALA A 87 -0.79 2.26 -17.74
C ALA A 87 -1.20 2.07 -19.21
N GLU A 88 -0.40 2.55 -20.15
CA GLU A 88 -0.60 2.30 -21.58
C GLU A 88 -0.50 0.81 -21.91
N GLY A 89 0.50 0.12 -21.35
CA GLY A 89 0.62 -1.34 -21.49
C GLY A 89 -0.60 -2.07 -20.94
N ILE A 90 -1.12 -1.66 -19.78
CA ILE A 90 -2.34 -2.22 -19.20
C ILE A 90 -3.55 -1.95 -20.11
N ALA A 91 -3.69 -0.74 -20.64
CA ALA A 91 -4.76 -0.38 -21.56
C ALA A 91 -4.79 -1.28 -22.79
N LEU A 92 -3.63 -1.53 -23.39
CA LEU A 92 -3.50 -2.44 -24.53
C LEU A 92 -3.97 -3.87 -24.20
N HIS A 93 -3.61 -4.39 -23.03
CA HIS A 93 -3.98 -5.74 -22.60
C HIS A 93 -5.45 -5.88 -22.17
N THR A 94 -6.09 -4.77 -21.76
CA THR A 94 -7.46 -4.77 -21.25
C THR A 94 -8.49 -4.20 -22.23
N GLY A 95 -8.11 -3.90 -23.46
CA GLY A 95 -8.99 -3.33 -24.47
C GLY A 95 -9.32 -1.85 -24.25
N GLY A 96 -8.51 -1.14 -23.52
CA GLY A 96 -8.68 0.28 -23.18
C GLY A 96 -8.34 1.25 -24.31
N SER A 97 -8.91 1.06 -25.51
CA SER A 97 -8.60 1.86 -26.72
C SER A 97 -8.85 3.36 -26.59
N LYS A 98 -9.64 3.79 -25.59
CA LYS A 98 -9.95 5.20 -25.31
C LYS A 98 -9.20 5.75 -24.11
N PHE A 99 -8.30 4.96 -23.49
CA PHE A 99 -7.53 5.39 -22.34
C PHE A 99 -6.61 6.58 -22.70
N ARG A 100 -6.56 7.55 -21.79
CA ARG A 100 -5.64 8.68 -21.83
C ARG A 100 -4.87 8.74 -20.52
N ILE A 101 -3.64 9.21 -20.54
CA ILE A 101 -2.80 9.35 -19.34
C ILE A 101 -3.48 10.21 -18.27
N SER A 102 -4.25 11.24 -18.67
CA SER A 102 -5.04 12.06 -17.75
C SER A 102 -6.12 11.27 -16.98
N ASP A 103 -6.55 10.11 -17.47
CA ASP A 103 -7.52 9.28 -16.77
C ASP A 103 -6.95 8.68 -15.47
N LEU A 104 -5.62 8.66 -15.33
CA LEU A 104 -4.95 8.25 -14.09
C LEU A 104 -5.19 9.20 -12.91
N ASP A 105 -5.70 10.40 -13.14
CA ASP A 105 -6.12 11.33 -12.10
C ASP A 105 -7.46 10.91 -11.46
N ASN A 106 -8.22 10.05 -12.14
CA ASN A 106 -9.45 9.50 -11.61
C ASN A 106 -9.14 8.32 -10.67
N PRO A 107 -9.54 8.40 -9.38
CA PRO A 107 -9.28 7.34 -8.39
C PRO A 107 -9.76 5.95 -8.82
N GLU A 108 -10.93 5.88 -9.45
CA GLU A 108 -11.53 4.61 -9.90
C GLU A 108 -10.68 3.96 -11.00
N ILE A 109 -10.24 4.74 -12.00
CA ILE A 109 -9.41 4.25 -13.10
C ILE A 109 -8.03 3.87 -12.59
N ASN A 110 -7.44 4.71 -11.75
CA ASN A 110 -6.11 4.48 -11.19
C ASN A 110 -6.06 3.17 -10.38
N VAL A 111 -7.01 2.99 -9.45
CA VAL A 111 -7.08 1.76 -8.63
C VAL A 111 -7.43 0.55 -9.49
N ARG A 112 -8.31 0.68 -10.49
CA ARG A 112 -8.60 -0.42 -11.43
C ARG A 112 -7.35 -0.90 -12.15
N TYR A 113 -6.57 0.00 -12.72
CA TYR A 113 -5.35 -0.33 -13.47
C TYR A 113 -4.26 -0.89 -12.55
N GLY A 114 -4.03 -0.26 -11.40
CA GLY A 114 -3.07 -0.73 -10.42
C GLY A 114 -3.43 -2.11 -9.85
N SER A 115 -4.72 -2.36 -9.60
CA SER A 115 -5.20 -3.67 -9.14
C SER A 115 -4.99 -4.76 -10.20
N TRP A 116 -5.28 -4.46 -11.48
CA TRP A 116 -4.98 -5.38 -12.58
C TRP A 116 -3.48 -5.71 -12.63
N TYR A 117 -2.64 -4.67 -12.54
CA TYR A 117 -1.19 -4.85 -12.59
C TYR A 117 -0.66 -5.67 -11.41
N LEU A 118 -1.12 -5.36 -10.19
CA LEU A 118 -0.76 -6.12 -9.00
C LEU A 118 -1.18 -7.59 -9.13
N ARG A 119 -2.40 -7.87 -9.63
CA ARG A 119 -2.86 -9.24 -9.90
C ARG A 119 -1.99 -9.94 -10.93
N HIS A 120 -1.69 -9.28 -12.03
CA HIS A 120 -0.78 -9.80 -13.06
C HIS A 120 0.58 -10.22 -12.48
N LEU A 121 1.17 -9.39 -11.61
CA LEU A 121 2.44 -9.69 -10.95
C LEU A 121 2.33 -10.86 -9.97
N LEU A 122 1.25 -10.93 -9.20
CA LEU A 122 0.99 -12.05 -8.31
C LEU A 122 0.85 -13.37 -9.08
N ASP A 123 0.15 -13.35 -10.21
CA ASP A 123 0.00 -14.53 -11.09
C ASP A 123 1.33 -14.92 -11.72
N LYS A 124 2.11 -13.95 -12.19
CA LYS A 124 3.41 -14.18 -12.82
C LYS A 124 4.43 -14.82 -11.86
N TYR A 125 4.51 -14.31 -10.65
CA TYR A 125 5.58 -14.72 -9.72
C TYR A 125 5.15 -15.83 -8.75
N GLY A 126 3.86 -16.03 -8.52
CA GLY A 126 3.34 -17.00 -7.53
C GLY A 126 3.81 -16.73 -6.09
N ASN A 127 4.39 -15.56 -5.84
CA ASN A 127 4.95 -15.15 -4.56
C ASN A 127 4.68 -13.66 -4.33
N GLU A 128 4.07 -13.31 -3.20
CA GLU A 128 3.65 -11.94 -2.90
C GLU A 128 4.84 -10.99 -2.78
N GLN A 129 5.93 -11.40 -2.15
CA GLN A 129 7.12 -10.56 -1.98
C GLN A 129 7.77 -10.22 -3.32
N LEU A 130 7.87 -11.21 -4.23
CA LEU A 130 8.40 -10.99 -5.57
C LEU A 130 7.47 -10.13 -6.42
N ALA A 131 6.16 -10.29 -6.28
CA ALA A 131 5.17 -9.45 -6.95
C ALA A 131 5.27 -7.99 -6.48
N LEU A 132 5.37 -7.76 -5.16
CA LEU A 132 5.58 -6.43 -4.59
C LEU A 132 6.92 -5.83 -5.00
N ALA A 133 7.98 -6.63 -5.02
CA ALA A 133 9.29 -6.20 -5.52
C ALA A 133 9.22 -5.78 -7.00
N ALA A 134 8.48 -6.52 -7.82
CA ALA A 134 8.30 -6.20 -9.23
C ALA A 134 7.38 -4.98 -9.45
N TYR A 135 6.44 -4.75 -8.56
CA TYR A 135 5.61 -3.55 -8.56
C TYR A 135 6.48 -2.30 -8.36
N ASN A 136 7.37 -2.33 -7.36
CA ASN A 136 8.25 -1.21 -7.01
C ASN A 136 9.46 -1.06 -7.94
N ALA A 137 10.21 -2.14 -8.15
CA ALA A 137 11.47 -2.09 -8.92
C ALA A 137 11.32 -2.37 -10.43
N GLY A 138 10.13 -2.80 -10.85
CA GLY A 138 9.87 -3.27 -12.22
C GLY A 138 10.21 -4.74 -12.46
N GLN A 139 9.44 -5.38 -13.32
CA GLN A 139 9.55 -6.81 -13.64
C GLN A 139 10.95 -7.22 -14.12
N ARG A 140 11.57 -6.40 -14.98
CA ARG A 140 12.89 -6.70 -15.55
C ARG A 140 13.95 -6.92 -14.48
N ASN A 141 13.98 -6.12 -13.45
CA ASN A 141 14.94 -6.26 -12.35
C ASN A 141 14.71 -7.57 -11.59
N VAL A 142 13.46 -7.86 -11.23
CA VAL A 142 13.12 -9.10 -10.50
C VAL A 142 13.41 -10.34 -11.34
N ASP A 143 13.10 -10.32 -12.62
CA ASP A 143 13.42 -11.42 -13.54
C ASP A 143 14.93 -11.67 -13.64
N THR A 144 15.72 -10.58 -13.71
CA THR A 144 17.20 -10.66 -13.72
C THR A 144 17.74 -11.24 -12.41
N TRP A 145 17.21 -10.80 -11.26
CA TRP A 145 17.64 -11.32 -9.96
C TRP A 145 17.31 -12.81 -9.80
N ARG A 146 16.11 -13.20 -10.22
CA ARG A 146 15.68 -14.61 -10.18
C ARG A 146 16.55 -15.51 -11.08
N ALA A 147 16.81 -15.08 -12.31
CA ALA A 147 17.68 -15.81 -13.24
C ALA A 147 19.10 -15.99 -12.68
N ALA A 148 19.58 -15.04 -11.89
CA ALA A 148 20.88 -15.10 -11.22
C ALA A 148 20.85 -15.86 -9.87
N GLY A 149 19.72 -16.43 -9.45
CA GLY A 149 19.56 -17.10 -8.15
C GLY A 149 19.69 -16.14 -6.95
N LYS A 150 19.43 -14.83 -7.16
CA LYS A 150 19.57 -13.79 -6.14
C LYS A 150 18.19 -13.38 -5.60
N GLY A 151 18.14 -12.97 -4.34
CA GLY A 151 16.99 -12.29 -3.76
C GLY A 151 16.86 -10.85 -4.25
N ILE A 152 15.99 -10.06 -3.60
CA ILE A 152 15.76 -8.64 -3.91
C ILE A 152 17.06 -7.85 -3.68
N GLN A 153 17.64 -7.27 -4.72
CA GLN A 153 18.96 -6.63 -4.63
C GLN A 153 18.88 -5.18 -4.15
N PHE A 154 17.84 -4.43 -4.51
CA PHE A 154 17.72 -3.05 -4.09
C PHE A 154 17.24 -2.94 -2.64
N SER A 155 17.95 -2.19 -1.81
CA SER A 155 17.57 -1.95 -0.41
C SER A 155 16.23 -1.22 -0.30
N GLU A 156 15.98 -0.25 -1.16
CA GLU A 156 14.69 0.45 -1.26
C GLU A 156 13.53 -0.51 -1.49
N THR A 157 13.70 -1.44 -2.44
CA THR A 157 12.66 -2.43 -2.75
C THR A 157 12.42 -3.41 -1.61
N ARG A 158 13.46 -3.82 -0.88
CA ARG A 158 13.28 -4.63 0.35
C ARG A 158 12.46 -3.87 1.39
N HIS A 159 12.81 -2.62 1.68
CA HIS A 159 12.03 -1.78 2.60
C HIS A 159 10.60 -1.56 2.13
N TYR A 160 10.37 -1.43 0.83
CA TYR A 160 9.02 -1.33 0.26
C TYR A 160 8.20 -2.59 0.57
N VAL A 161 8.75 -3.76 0.30
CA VAL A 161 8.09 -5.06 0.56
C VAL A 161 7.76 -5.19 2.05
N ASP A 162 8.74 -5.01 2.93
CA ASP A 162 8.57 -5.09 4.39
C ASP A 162 7.47 -4.11 4.86
N ARG A 163 7.46 -2.92 4.31
CA ARG A 163 6.49 -1.88 4.65
C ARG A 163 5.08 -2.23 4.21
N VAL A 164 4.90 -2.75 2.99
CA VAL A 164 3.59 -3.20 2.51
C VAL A 164 3.07 -4.37 3.33
N GLU A 165 3.91 -5.35 3.67
CA GLU A 165 3.54 -6.48 4.52
C GLU A 165 3.10 -6.03 5.93
N HIS A 166 3.82 -5.06 6.51
CA HIS A 166 3.42 -4.46 7.78
C HIS A 166 2.04 -3.76 7.67
N LEU A 167 1.88 -2.89 6.67
CA LEU A 167 0.64 -2.15 6.44
C LEU A 167 -0.54 -3.09 6.17
N LYS A 168 -0.33 -4.17 5.43
CA LYS A 168 -1.35 -5.21 5.19
C LYS A 168 -1.88 -5.77 6.51
N LYS A 169 -1.01 -6.08 7.48
CA LYS A 169 -1.42 -6.54 8.83
C LYS A 169 -2.21 -5.48 9.57
N VAL A 170 -1.76 -4.23 9.50
CA VAL A 170 -2.47 -3.07 10.09
C VAL A 170 -3.87 -2.92 9.50
N TYR A 171 -4.00 -2.87 8.17
CA TYR A 171 -5.30 -2.71 7.51
C TYR A 171 -6.25 -3.88 7.79
N ARG A 172 -5.75 -5.10 7.81
CA ARG A 172 -6.54 -6.30 8.15
C ARG A 172 -7.08 -6.21 9.59
N LYS A 173 -6.25 -5.79 10.56
CA LYS A 173 -6.64 -5.66 11.97
C LYS A 173 -7.56 -4.46 12.20
N ALA A 174 -7.16 -3.27 11.74
CA ALA A 174 -7.85 -2.03 12.07
C ALA A 174 -9.14 -1.81 11.27
N TYR A 175 -9.27 -2.40 10.07
CA TYR A 175 -10.37 -2.11 9.13
C TYR A 175 -11.09 -3.36 8.62
N ALA A 176 -11.10 -4.46 9.41
CA ALA A 176 -11.71 -5.72 9.00
C ALA A 176 -13.12 -5.54 8.42
N SER A 177 -14.05 -4.97 9.17
CA SER A 177 -15.43 -4.74 8.72
C SER A 177 -15.54 -3.78 7.53
N ALA A 178 -14.72 -2.72 7.51
CA ALA A 178 -14.70 -1.75 6.40
C ALA A 178 -14.19 -2.37 5.09
N LEU A 179 -13.29 -3.34 5.17
CA LEU A 179 -12.72 -4.06 4.03
C LEU A 179 -13.50 -5.32 3.65
N GLY A 180 -14.48 -5.73 4.47
CA GLY A 180 -15.40 -6.82 4.15
C GLY A 180 -14.88 -8.21 4.52
N TYR A 181 -14.07 -8.30 5.60
CA TYR A 181 -13.70 -9.57 6.23
C TYR A 181 -14.79 -10.07 7.16
#